data_0a6c092a7e0b1bd43061397208b3dcdd
#
_entry.id   0a6c092a7e0b1bd43061397208b3dcdd
#
_cell.length_a   1.000
_cell.length_b   1.000
_cell.length_c   1.000
_cell.angle_alpha   90.00
_cell.angle_beta   90.00
_cell.angle_gamma   90.00
#
_symmetry.space_group_name_H-M   'P 1'
#
loop_
_entity.id
_entity.type
_entity.pdbx_description
1 polymer ?
#
loop_
_entity_poly.entity_id
_entity_poly.type
_entity_poly.pdbx_seq_one_letter_code
_entity_poly.pdbx_strand_id
1 'polypeptide(L)'
;MPESTRPQSPFAPAAATPHGISRAALWTAAAHAAETRRPAPIVRDPWAADFLHAAGFDGGPPGDGPLQRMLPDYQVVRTRFFDDYLLAVARSGCRQVVLLGAGLDTRAFRLDWPTGVHVFEVEDAAVHAFKEHVLDGSRLSCGRRTVVDADGTASWQEELKAAGFDPGRPTAWLCEAPVYFLRPPEVEAVVAAMTELSAPGSMFGAECVNSATTSSPFVAPFMDALSTIGLAWNWQIADPEHWWAEHGWDAAAADLYSLPYAVERLTPYLPLIGTAAAESVFLTTGTLRGTP
;
A
#
# COMPACT_ATOMS: atom_id res chain seq x y z
N MET A 1 24.33 -28.83 -12.03
CA MET A 1 23.57 -28.40 -10.84
C MET A 1 22.43 -27.54 -11.35
N PRO A 2 21.15 -27.90 -11.22
CA PRO A 2 20.08 -27.00 -11.58
C PRO A 2 20.15 -25.81 -10.62
N GLU A 3 20.11 -24.60 -11.18
CA GLU A 3 19.93 -23.37 -10.41
C GLU A 3 18.68 -23.53 -9.55
N SER A 4 18.84 -23.47 -8.24
CA SER A 4 17.76 -23.35 -7.29
C SER A 4 16.99 -22.08 -7.66
N THR A 5 15.83 -22.22 -8.29
CA THR A 5 14.91 -21.11 -8.51
C THR A 5 14.50 -20.60 -7.13
N ARG A 6 15.06 -19.45 -6.72
CA ARG A 6 14.58 -18.72 -5.54
C ARG A 6 13.09 -18.48 -5.69
N PRO A 7 12.29 -18.66 -4.64
CA PRO A 7 10.89 -18.23 -4.68
C PRO A 7 10.89 -16.74 -5.02
N GLN A 8 10.16 -16.36 -6.07
CA GLN A 8 9.99 -14.95 -6.39
C GLN A 8 9.08 -14.33 -5.33
N SER A 9 9.52 -13.20 -4.77
CA SER A 9 8.70 -12.40 -3.88
C SER A 9 7.36 -12.05 -4.56
N PRO A 10 6.22 -12.21 -3.89
CA PRO A 10 4.96 -11.71 -4.43
C PRO A 10 4.95 -10.18 -4.54
N PHE A 11 5.85 -9.49 -3.83
CA PHE A 11 5.97 -8.03 -3.83
C PHE A 11 7.05 -7.51 -4.79
N ALA A 12 7.68 -8.40 -5.59
CA ALA A 12 8.71 -8.00 -6.54
C ALA A 12 8.22 -6.84 -7.42
N PRO A 13 8.97 -5.72 -7.50
CA PRO A 13 8.49 -4.50 -8.11
C PRO A 13 8.32 -4.69 -9.62
N ALA A 14 7.07 -4.62 -10.09
CA ALA A 14 6.80 -4.47 -11.51
C ALA A 14 7.41 -3.16 -12.01
N ALA A 15 8.02 -3.17 -13.20
CA ALA A 15 8.66 -1.99 -13.79
C ALA A 15 9.69 -1.31 -12.88
N ALA A 16 10.58 -2.10 -12.27
CA ALA A 16 11.66 -1.59 -11.42
C ALA A 16 12.56 -0.60 -12.15
N THR A 17 13.00 0.42 -11.44
CA THR A 17 14.10 1.29 -11.86
C THR A 17 15.45 0.56 -11.77
N PRO A 18 16.55 1.14 -12.24
CA PRO A 18 17.90 0.57 -12.04
C PRO A 18 18.26 0.28 -10.57
N HIS A 19 17.57 0.93 -9.62
CA HIS A 19 17.74 0.70 -8.18
C HIS A 19 16.81 -0.37 -7.60
N GLY A 20 16.04 -1.08 -8.42
CA GLY A 20 15.08 -2.09 -7.96
C GLY A 20 13.76 -1.51 -7.40
N ILE A 21 13.55 -0.19 -7.47
CA ILE A 21 12.36 0.47 -6.91
C ILE A 21 11.25 0.52 -7.95
N SER A 22 10.03 0.17 -7.55
CA SER A 22 8.85 0.32 -8.40
C SER A 22 8.63 1.79 -8.78
N ARG A 23 8.32 2.05 -10.06
CA ARG A 23 7.89 3.39 -10.50
C ARG A 23 6.65 3.88 -9.78
N ALA A 24 5.72 2.97 -9.43
CA ALA A 24 4.52 3.31 -8.66
C ALA A 24 4.87 3.86 -7.28
N ALA A 25 5.88 3.29 -6.58
CA ALA A 25 6.36 3.80 -5.30
C ALA A 25 6.98 5.21 -5.44
N LEU A 26 7.71 5.45 -6.53
CA LEU A 26 8.29 6.78 -6.81
C LEU A 26 7.21 7.82 -7.17
N TRP A 27 6.13 7.45 -7.86
CA TRP A 27 4.99 8.36 -8.09
C TRP A 27 4.31 8.74 -6.78
N THR A 28 4.14 7.77 -5.85
CA THR A 28 3.60 8.06 -4.52
C THR A 28 4.54 8.99 -3.75
N ALA A 29 5.85 8.75 -3.78
CA ALA A 29 6.83 9.67 -3.18
C ALA A 29 6.76 11.08 -3.82
N ALA A 30 6.57 11.19 -5.14
CA ALA A 30 6.40 12.48 -5.81
C ALA A 30 5.13 13.22 -5.35
N ALA A 31 4.02 12.49 -5.20
CA ALA A 31 2.77 13.04 -4.65
C ALA A 31 2.96 13.53 -3.22
N HIS A 32 3.61 12.73 -2.35
CA HIS A 32 3.90 13.12 -0.97
C HIS A 32 4.85 14.31 -0.87
N ALA A 33 5.89 14.37 -1.72
CA ALA A 33 6.82 15.50 -1.76
C ALA A 33 6.10 16.79 -2.17
N ALA A 34 5.19 16.71 -3.15
CA ALA A 34 4.39 17.85 -3.57
C ALA A 34 3.42 18.28 -2.47
N GLU A 35 2.72 17.33 -1.85
CA GLU A 35 1.77 17.58 -0.76
C GLU A 35 2.45 18.19 0.47
N THR A 36 3.61 17.69 0.86
CA THR A 36 4.36 18.20 2.03
C THR A 36 4.71 19.68 1.90
N ARG A 37 4.84 20.22 0.67
CA ARG A 37 5.11 21.63 0.40
C ARG A 37 3.88 22.53 0.41
N ARG A 38 2.66 21.97 0.45
CA ARG A 38 1.42 22.77 0.51
C ARG A 38 1.31 23.52 1.85
N PRO A 39 0.65 24.68 1.91
CA PRO A 39 0.45 25.42 3.16
C PRO A 39 -0.30 24.62 4.23
N ALA A 40 -1.27 23.80 3.82
CA ALA A 40 -2.06 22.93 4.70
C ALA A 40 -2.06 21.48 4.15
N PRO A 41 -0.94 20.76 4.33
CA PRO A 41 -0.84 19.39 3.84
C PRO A 41 -1.67 18.44 4.69
N ILE A 42 -2.37 17.51 4.05
CA ILE A 42 -3.08 16.42 4.75
C ILE A 42 -2.17 15.22 5.01
N VAL A 43 -1.05 15.10 4.28
CA VAL A 43 0.05 14.17 4.53
C VAL A 43 1.36 14.95 4.59
N ARG A 44 2.17 14.70 5.61
CA ARG A 44 3.54 15.22 5.70
C ARG A 44 4.52 14.05 5.63
N ASP A 45 5.37 14.07 4.60
CA ASP A 45 6.44 13.09 4.44
C ASP A 45 7.75 13.82 4.16
N PRO A 46 8.57 14.08 5.19
CA PRO A 46 9.80 14.84 5.05
C PRO A 46 10.84 14.17 4.15
N TRP A 47 10.79 12.85 4.00
CA TRP A 47 11.78 12.07 3.24
C TRP A 47 11.38 11.83 1.78
N ALA A 48 10.13 12.14 1.40
CA ALA A 48 9.63 11.86 0.07
C ALA A 48 10.48 12.51 -1.04
N ALA A 49 10.95 13.75 -0.83
CA ALA A 49 11.82 14.43 -1.79
C ALA A 49 13.23 13.81 -1.85
N ASP A 50 13.74 13.31 -0.73
CA ASP A 50 15.06 12.68 -0.66
C ASP A 50 15.07 11.34 -1.41
N PHE A 51 13.99 10.56 -1.35
CA PHE A 51 13.82 9.36 -2.17
C PHE A 51 13.88 9.65 -3.66
N LEU A 52 13.18 10.69 -4.12
CA LEU A 52 13.21 11.10 -5.53
C LEU A 52 14.61 11.52 -5.97
N HIS A 53 15.28 12.31 -5.15
CA HIS A 53 16.64 12.76 -5.40
C HIS A 53 17.61 11.57 -5.50
N ALA A 54 17.57 10.67 -4.51
CA ALA A 54 18.42 9.48 -4.47
C ALA A 54 18.16 8.52 -5.65
N ALA A 55 16.91 8.41 -6.10
CA ALA A 55 16.53 7.61 -7.26
C ALA A 55 16.86 8.30 -8.61
N GLY A 56 17.24 9.58 -8.61
CA GLY A 56 17.35 10.38 -9.84
C GLY A 56 16.04 10.45 -10.61
N PHE A 57 14.90 10.52 -9.90
CA PHE A 57 13.58 10.43 -10.47
C PHE A 57 12.89 11.80 -10.54
N ASP A 58 12.54 12.23 -11.75
CA ASP A 58 11.80 13.47 -12.04
C ASP A 58 10.51 13.22 -12.83
N GLY A 59 10.14 11.92 -13.01
CA GLY A 59 9.03 11.49 -13.83
C GLY A 59 7.68 11.45 -13.09
N GLY A 60 6.64 11.17 -13.85
CA GLY A 60 5.27 10.95 -13.37
C GLY A 60 4.61 9.77 -14.07
N PRO A 61 3.34 9.49 -13.78
CA PRO A 61 2.58 8.46 -14.49
C PRO A 61 2.51 8.78 -15.99
N PRO A 62 2.45 7.75 -16.85
CA PRO A 62 2.46 7.95 -18.30
C PRO A 62 1.19 8.67 -18.78
N GLY A 63 1.35 9.63 -19.68
CA GLY A 63 0.25 10.42 -20.26
C GLY A 63 -0.06 11.71 -19.50
N ASP A 64 -1.06 12.44 -20.01
CA ASP A 64 -1.48 13.75 -19.50
C ASP A 64 -3.00 13.88 -19.32
N GLY A 65 -3.70 12.75 -19.34
CA GLY A 65 -5.16 12.67 -19.20
C GLY A 65 -5.66 13.09 -17.81
N PRO A 66 -7.00 13.16 -17.63
CA PRO A 66 -7.59 13.55 -16.35
C PRO A 66 -7.18 12.63 -15.19
N LEU A 67 -7.08 11.32 -15.42
CA LEU A 67 -6.68 10.34 -14.39
C LEU A 67 -5.24 10.56 -13.96
N GLN A 68 -4.32 10.79 -14.91
CA GLN A 68 -2.91 11.08 -14.60
C GLN A 68 -2.77 12.33 -13.73
N ARG A 69 -3.58 13.36 -14.00
CA ARG A 69 -3.61 14.58 -13.18
C ARG A 69 -4.22 14.38 -11.80
N MET A 70 -5.21 13.49 -11.68
CA MET A 70 -5.86 13.16 -10.41
C MET A 70 -5.00 12.26 -9.53
N LEU A 71 -4.21 11.38 -10.12
CA LEU A 71 -3.49 10.33 -9.39
C LEU A 71 -2.67 10.83 -8.20
N PRO A 72 -1.90 11.94 -8.28
CA PRO A 72 -1.18 12.45 -7.12
C PRO A 72 -2.09 12.84 -5.95
N ASP A 73 -3.20 13.52 -6.22
CA ASP A 73 -4.17 13.88 -5.16
C ASP A 73 -4.86 12.63 -4.59
N TYR A 74 -5.19 11.64 -5.44
CA TYR A 74 -5.72 10.36 -4.99
C TYR A 74 -4.73 9.60 -4.08
N GLN A 75 -3.45 9.53 -4.46
CA GLN A 75 -2.42 8.87 -3.63
C GLN A 75 -2.29 9.52 -2.25
N VAL A 76 -2.37 10.84 -2.19
CA VAL A 76 -2.35 11.58 -0.91
C VAL A 76 -3.60 11.28 -0.06
N VAL A 77 -4.80 11.24 -0.69
CA VAL A 77 -6.07 10.88 -0.02
C VAL A 77 -6.00 9.47 0.53
N ARG A 78 -5.55 8.50 -0.27
CA ARG A 78 -5.35 7.10 0.14
C ARG A 78 -4.41 7.00 1.34
N THR A 79 -3.25 7.63 1.26
CA THR A 79 -2.27 7.62 2.35
C THR A 79 -2.85 8.20 3.62
N ARG A 80 -3.58 9.33 3.55
CA ARG A 80 -4.24 9.94 4.70
C ARG A 80 -5.27 9.01 5.32
N PHE A 81 -6.07 8.33 4.50
CA PHE A 81 -7.06 7.36 4.97
C PHE A 81 -6.41 6.24 5.79
N PHE A 82 -5.35 5.63 5.26
CA PHE A 82 -4.66 4.55 5.96
C PHE A 82 -3.82 5.02 7.14
N ASP A 83 -3.31 6.24 7.13
CA ASP A 83 -2.67 6.85 8.30
C ASP A 83 -3.66 6.97 9.46
N ASP A 84 -4.84 7.54 9.20
CA ASP A 84 -5.89 7.70 10.20
C ASP A 84 -6.37 6.34 10.72
N TYR A 85 -6.56 5.35 9.81
CA TYR A 85 -6.94 4.00 10.15
C TYR A 85 -5.91 3.32 11.06
N LEU A 86 -4.64 3.28 10.68
CA LEU A 86 -3.58 2.64 11.47
C LEU A 86 -3.42 3.28 12.84
N LEU A 87 -3.50 4.62 12.93
CA LEU A 87 -3.44 5.32 14.21
C LEU A 87 -4.65 5.01 15.08
N ALA A 88 -5.86 4.90 14.51
CA ALA A 88 -7.07 4.52 15.26
C ALA A 88 -6.92 3.10 15.82
N VAL A 89 -6.49 2.15 14.99
CA VAL A 89 -6.24 0.76 15.39
C VAL A 89 -5.15 0.66 16.47
N ALA A 90 -4.06 1.42 16.32
CA ALA A 90 -3.01 1.43 17.33
C ALA A 90 -3.50 2.06 18.66
N ARG A 91 -4.33 3.11 18.62
CA ARG A 91 -4.93 3.72 19.80
C ARG A 91 -5.93 2.79 20.50
N SER A 92 -6.62 1.93 19.78
CA SER A 92 -7.50 0.90 20.37
C SER A 92 -6.77 -0.26 21.04
N GLY A 93 -5.43 -0.29 20.97
CA GLY A 93 -4.60 -1.26 21.72
C GLY A 93 -3.79 -2.21 20.83
N CYS A 94 -3.97 -2.25 19.53
CA CYS A 94 -3.11 -3.03 18.63
C CYS A 94 -1.67 -2.47 18.67
N ARG A 95 -0.68 -3.35 18.83
CA ARG A 95 0.73 -2.97 18.95
C ARG A 95 1.61 -3.62 17.90
N GLN A 96 1.04 -4.44 17.04
CA GLN A 96 1.73 -5.14 15.97
C GLN A 96 1.14 -4.70 14.64
N VAL A 97 1.96 -4.09 13.79
CA VAL A 97 1.57 -3.56 12.48
C VAL A 97 2.45 -4.21 11.43
N VAL A 98 1.86 -4.71 10.35
CA VAL A 98 2.60 -5.27 9.20
C VAL A 98 2.21 -4.51 7.94
N LEU A 99 3.21 -3.94 7.27
CA LEU A 99 3.07 -3.28 5.98
C LEU A 99 3.55 -4.25 4.90
N LEU A 100 2.62 -4.77 4.09
CA LEU A 100 2.91 -5.70 2.99
C LEU A 100 3.19 -4.92 1.71
N GLY A 101 4.34 -5.21 1.07
CA GLY A 101 4.81 -4.42 -0.06
C GLY A 101 5.08 -2.98 0.37
N ALA A 102 5.89 -2.82 1.43
CA ALA A 102 6.07 -1.55 2.12
C ALA A 102 6.70 -0.44 1.25
N GLY A 103 7.41 -0.80 0.17
CA GLY A 103 8.00 0.17 -0.74
C GLY A 103 8.76 1.28 -0.02
N LEU A 104 8.43 2.52 -0.35
CA LEU A 104 9.01 3.72 0.25
C LEU A 104 8.18 4.28 1.42
N ASP A 105 7.40 3.45 2.10
CA ASP A 105 6.58 3.87 3.25
C ASP A 105 7.43 4.44 4.39
N THR A 106 7.04 5.60 4.89
CA THR A 106 7.74 6.31 5.99
C THR A 106 6.92 6.37 7.28
N ARG A 107 5.80 5.63 7.38
CA ARG A 107 4.91 5.67 8.55
C ARG A 107 5.61 5.35 9.87
N ALA A 108 6.60 4.45 9.85
CA ALA A 108 7.40 4.13 11.03
C ALA A 108 8.20 5.33 11.57
N PHE A 109 8.41 6.35 10.74
CA PHE A 109 9.19 7.55 11.05
C PHE A 109 8.33 8.80 11.24
N ARG A 110 7.16 8.90 10.55
CA ARG A 110 6.37 10.14 10.48
C ARG A 110 5.07 10.17 11.26
N LEU A 111 4.47 9.00 11.55
CA LEU A 111 3.21 8.96 12.28
C LEU A 111 3.43 9.07 13.79
N ASP A 112 2.49 9.72 14.47
CA ASP A 112 2.49 9.83 15.93
C ASP A 112 1.92 8.55 16.57
N TRP A 113 2.74 7.50 16.58
CA TRP A 113 2.36 6.19 17.09
C TRP A 113 2.23 6.18 18.60
N PRO A 114 1.22 5.47 19.16
CA PRO A 114 1.20 5.14 20.59
C PRO A 114 2.46 4.35 20.99
N THR A 115 2.85 4.50 22.23
CA THR A 115 4.02 3.80 22.80
C THR A 115 3.92 2.29 22.60
N GLY A 116 5.02 1.68 22.21
CA GLY A 116 5.17 0.22 22.11
C GLY A 116 4.65 -0.38 20.79
N VAL A 117 4.26 0.41 19.80
CA VAL A 117 3.94 -0.11 18.47
C VAL A 117 5.20 -0.64 17.79
N HIS A 118 5.11 -1.86 17.28
CA HIS A 118 6.11 -2.51 16.47
C HIS A 118 5.62 -2.58 15.02
N VAL A 119 6.34 -1.96 14.10
CA VAL A 119 6.06 -1.96 12.67
C VAL A 119 7.00 -2.95 11.99
N PHE A 120 6.43 -3.91 11.27
CA PHE A 120 7.15 -4.80 10.37
C PHE A 120 6.91 -4.33 8.93
N GLU A 121 7.96 -4.22 8.16
CA GLU A 121 7.91 -3.87 6.74
C GLU A 121 8.37 -5.06 5.92
N VAL A 122 7.44 -5.65 5.16
CA VAL A 122 7.71 -6.79 4.26
C VAL A 122 7.88 -6.26 2.85
N GLU A 123 9.08 -6.42 2.28
CA GLU A 123 9.42 -5.91 0.95
C GLU A 123 10.69 -6.62 0.44
N ASP A 124 11.06 -6.43 -0.80
CA ASP A 124 12.28 -6.97 -1.37
C ASP A 124 13.53 -6.32 -0.77
N ALA A 125 14.59 -7.10 -0.56
CA ALA A 125 15.84 -6.66 0.05
C ALA A 125 16.49 -5.45 -0.66
N ALA A 126 16.36 -5.36 -1.99
CA ALA A 126 16.87 -4.22 -2.76
C ALA A 126 16.15 -2.91 -2.42
N VAL A 127 14.82 -2.96 -2.21
CA VAL A 127 14.01 -1.82 -1.80
C VAL A 127 14.37 -1.41 -0.38
N HIS A 128 14.53 -2.37 0.53
CA HIS A 128 14.99 -2.11 1.89
C HIS A 128 16.36 -1.42 1.89
N ALA A 129 17.34 -1.94 1.16
CA ALA A 129 18.68 -1.35 1.09
C ALA A 129 18.66 0.11 0.59
N PHE A 130 17.84 0.41 -0.44
CA PHE A 130 17.68 1.77 -0.92
C PHE A 130 17.01 2.67 0.14
N LYS A 131 15.95 2.19 0.77
CA LYS A 131 15.21 2.93 1.81
C LYS A 131 16.10 3.23 3.02
N GLU A 132 16.85 2.24 3.51
CA GLU A 132 17.82 2.42 4.62
C GLU A 132 18.89 3.46 4.28
N HIS A 133 19.39 3.47 3.05
CA HIS A 133 20.37 4.46 2.61
C HIS A 133 19.82 5.90 2.70
N VAL A 134 18.58 6.12 2.29
CA VAL A 134 17.95 7.45 2.32
C VAL A 134 17.57 7.86 3.74
N LEU A 135 17.13 6.90 4.57
CA LEU A 135 16.68 7.14 5.94
C LEU A 135 17.80 7.08 6.98
N ASP A 136 19.07 6.93 6.55
CA ASP A 136 20.20 6.85 7.48
C ASP A 136 20.21 8.04 8.45
N GLY A 137 20.40 7.74 9.73
CA GLY A 137 20.34 8.73 10.81
C GLY A 137 18.94 9.23 11.17
N SER A 138 17.88 8.81 10.48
CA SER A 138 16.51 9.20 10.78
C SER A 138 15.98 8.52 12.05
N ARG A 139 15.24 9.30 12.87
CA ARG A 139 14.67 8.78 14.12
C ARG A 139 13.31 8.12 13.86
N LEU A 140 13.12 6.92 14.41
CA LEU A 140 11.83 6.25 14.45
C LEU A 140 10.84 7.05 15.33
N SER A 141 9.58 7.08 14.89
CA SER A 141 8.45 7.57 15.68
C SER A 141 7.68 6.42 16.35
N CYS A 142 7.78 5.19 15.82
CA CYS A 142 7.25 3.99 16.46
C CYS A 142 8.21 3.44 17.52
N GLY A 143 7.72 2.49 18.36
CA GLY A 143 8.54 1.84 19.38
C GLY A 143 9.64 0.95 18.81
N ARG A 144 9.34 0.26 17.71
CA ARG A 144 10.27 -0.61 16.98
C ARG A 144 9.87 -0.70 15.51
N ARG A 145 10.85 -0.78 14.62
CA ARG A 145 10.69 -1.12 13.21
C ARG A 145 11.57 -2.33 12.89
N THR A 146 11.05 -3.26 12.13
CA THR A 146 11.81 -4.43 11.63
C THR A 146 11.52 -4.60 10.16
N VAL A 147 12.57 -4.69 9.34
CA VAL A 147 12.47 -5.04 7.92
C VAL A 147 12.47 -6.55 7.76
N VAL A 148 11.69 -7.05 6.80
CA VAL A 148 11.53 -8.47 6.48
C VAL A 148 11.68 -8.64 4.98
N ASP A 149 12.72 -9.34 4.55
CA ASP A 149 13.02 -9.55 3.14
C ASP A 149 12.04 -10.58 2.54
N ALA A 150 11.22 -10.15 1.59
CA ALA A 150 10.22 -11.00 0.95
C ALA A 150 10.80 -11.90 -0.15
N ASP A 151 12.00 -11.59 -0.65
CA ASP A 151 12.75 -12.32 -1.66
C ASP A 151 13.90 -13.18 -1.06
N GLY A 152 13.81 -13.47 0.24
CA GLY A 152 14.75 -14.29 1.00
C GLY A 152 14.77 -15.75 0.57
N THR A 153 15.48 -16.58 1.35
CA THR A 153 15.57 -18.04 1.10
C THR A 153 14.38 -18.82 1.66
N ALA A 154 13.64 -18.24 2.58
CA ALA A 154 12.38 -18.75 3.14
C ALA A 154 11.19 -17.94 2.60
N SER A 155 9.97 -18.40 2.89
CA SER A 155 8.78 -17.61 2.57
C SER A 155 8.73 -16.35 3.44
N TRP A 156 8.11 -15.27 2.94
CA TRP A 156 7.98 -14.03 3.73
C TRP A 156 7.28 -14.24 5.09
N GLN A 157 6.40 -15.24 5.20
CA GLN A 157 5.73 -15.61 6.45
C GLN A 157 6.71 -16.19 7.48
N GLU A 158 7.66 -17.02 7.02
CA GLU A 158 8.69 -17.61 7.87
C GLU A 158 9.71 -16.54 8.29
N GLU A 159 10.13 -15.68 7.36
CA GLU A 159 11.01 -14.54 7.65
C GLU A 159 10.34 -13.56 8.63
N LEU A 160 9.03 -13.28 8.48
CA LEU A 160 8.28 -12.43 9.39
C LEU A 160 8.25 -13.02 10.82
N LYS A 161 8.00 -14.33 10.96
CA LYS A 161 8.04 -15.03 12.26
C LYS A 161 9.46 -15.00 12.86
N ALA A 162 10.48 -15.27 12.04
CA ALA A 162 11.88 -15.21 12.47
C ALA A 162 12.31 -13.81 12.92
N ALA A 163 11.71 -12.77 12.34
CA ALA A 163 11.92 -11.37 12.71
C ALA A 163 11.24 -10.96 14.04
N GLY A 164 10.51 -11.87 14.68
CA GLY A 164 9.86 -11.68 15.97
C GLY A 164 8.39 -11.25 15.90
N PHE A 165 7.73 -11.50 14.78
CA PHE A 165 6.28 -11.41 14.68
C PHE A 165 5.62 -12.52 15.52
N ASP A 166 4.57 -12.16 16.25
CA ASP A 166 3.83 -13.08 17.10
C ASP A 166 2.41 -13.30 16.55
N PRO A 167 2.11 -14.47 15.94
CA PRO A 167 0.78 -14.75 15.40
C PRO A 167 -0.30 -14.91 16.49
N GLY A 168 0.10 -15.01 17.76
CA GLY A 168 -0.83 -15.02 18.90
C GLY A 168 -1.33 -13.64 19.34
N ARG A 169 -0.87 -12.57 18.69
CA ARG A 169 -1.24 -11.18 19.01
C ARG A 169 -2.05 -10.54 17.89
N PRO A 170 -3.09 -9.73 18.23
CA PRO A 170 -3.79 -8.94 17.24
C PRO A 170 -2.84 -8.10 16.40
N THR A 171 -3.02 -8.15 15.09
CA THR A 171 -2.18 -7.49 14.08
C THR A 171 -3.01 -6.54 13.23
N ALA A 172 -2.48 -5.36 12.96
CA ALA A 172 -2.98 -4.47 11.93
C ALA A 172 -2.17 -4.69 10.64
N TRP A 173 -2.80 -5.29 9.65
CA TRP A 173 -2.23 -5.48 8.32
C TRP A 173 -2.53 -4.27 7.45
N LEU A 174 -1.56 -3.82 6.65
CA LEU A 174 -1.78 -2.86 5.58
C LEU A 174 -1.24 -3.41 4.27
N CYS A 175 -2.10 -3.47 3.27
CA CYS A 175 -1.77 -3.83 1.90
C CYS A 175 -2.19 -2.69 0.96
N GLU A 176 -1.41 -1.61 0.97
CA GLU A 176 -1.64 -0.40 0.16
C GLU A 176 -0.94 -0.55 -1.19
N ALA A 177 -1.70 -0.63 -2.26
CA ALA A 177 -1.25 -0.72 -3.64
C ALA A 177 -0.64 -2.03 -4.17
N PRO A 178 0.04 -2.94 -3.43
CA PRO A 178 0.67 -4.09 -4.08
C PRO A 178 -0.33 -5.08 -4.67
N VAL A 179 -1.50 -5.29 -4.05
CA VAL A 179 -2.42 -6.39 -4.42
C VAL A 179 -2.91 -6.34 -5.85
N TYR A 180 -3.19 -5.20 -6.41
CA TYR A 180 -3.72 -5.13 -7.77
C TYR A 180 -2.66 -5.35 -8.86
N PHE A 181 -1.37 -5.32 -8.52
CA PHE A 181 -0.30 -5.75 -9.43
C PHE A 181 -0.11 -7.27 -9.43
N LEU A 182 -0.57 -7.96 -8.37
CA LEU A 182 -0.48 -9.40 -8.22
C LEU A 182 -1.49 -10.11 -9.13
N ARG A 183 -1.16 -11.33 -9.53
CA ARG A 183 -2.12 -12.22 -10.20
C ARG A 183 -3.12 -12.75 -9.17
N PRO A 184 -4.36 -13.10 -9.58
CA PRO A 184 -5.37 -13.59 -8.65
C PRO A 184 -4.90 -14.70 -7.69
N PRO A 185 -4.18 -15.77 -8.11
CA PRO A 185 -3.68 -16.79 -7.18
C PRO A 185 -2.67 -16.26 -6.16
N GLU A 186 -1.92 -15.22 -6.50
CA GLU A 186 -0.96 -14.59 -5.57
C GLU A 186 -1.69 -13.76 -4.51
N VAL A 187 -2.76 -13.06 -4.90
CA VAL A 187 -3.61 -12.34 -3.94
C VAL A 187 -4.25 -13.31 -2.95
N GLU A 188 -4.82 -14.42 -3.47
CA GLU A 188 -5.39 -15.48 -2.63
C GLU A 188 -4.37 -16.03 -1.63
N ALA A 189 -3.14 -16.29 -2.07
CA ALA A 189 -2.06 -16.77 -1.21
C ALA A 189 -1.65 -15.75 -0.13
N VAL A 190 -1.57 -14.46 -0.49
CA VAL A 190 -1.25 -13.38 0.47
C VAL A 190 -2.35 -13.27 1.52
N VAL A 191 -3.62 -13.23 1.11
CA VAL A 191 -4.74 -13.10 2.04
C VAL A 191 -4.91 -14.34 2.92
N ALA A 192 -4.73 -15.54 2.38
CA ALA A 192 -4.72 -16.78 3.16
C ALA A 192 -3.63 -16.75 4.25
N ALA A 193 -2.42 -16.29 3.89
CA ALA A 193 -1.32 -16.15 4.85
C ALA A 193 -1.61 -15.08 5.92
N MET A 194 -2.18 -13.94 5.54
CA MET A 194 -2.64 -12.92 6.50
C MET A 194 -3.64 -13.52 7.50
N THR A 195 -4.62 -14.29 7.00
CA THR A 195 -5.66 -14.92 7.82
C THR A 195 -5.05 -15.95 8.77
N GLU A 196 -4.16 -16.82 8.28
CA GLU A 196 -3.46 -17.84 9.10
C GLU A 196 -2.60 -17.21 10.20
N LEU A 197 -1.95 -16.09 9.92
CA LEU A 197 -1.07 -15.38 10.85
C LEU A 197 -1.80 -14.43 11.80
N SER A 198 -3.12 -14.38 11.75
CA SER A 198 -3.93 -13.43 12.50
C SER A 198 -4.57 -14.03 13.75
N ALA A 199 -4.29 -13.45 14.90
CA ALA A 199 -5.05 -13.72 16.13
C ALA A 199 -6.43 -13.03 16.08
N PRO A 200 -7.41 -13.50 16.88
CA PRO A 200 -8.67 -12.77 17.07
C PRO A 200 -8.45 -11.30 17.44
N GLY A 201 -9.21 -10.41 16.81
CA GLY A 201 -9.04 -8.97 16.95
C GLY A 201 -8.01 -8.36 16.01
N SER A 202 -7.43 -9.15 15.10
CA SER A 202 -6.63 -8.62 14.00
C SER A 202 -7.50 -7.86 13.02
N MET A 203 -6.90 -6.86 12.37
CA MET A 203 -7.56 -5.94 11.44
C MET A 203 -6.72 -5.77 10.18
N PHE A 204 -7.34 -5.34 9.08
CA PHE A 204 -6.63 -5.02 7.85
C PHE A 204 -7.10 -3.73 7.22
N GLY A 205 -6.22 -3.08 6.47
CA GLY A 205 -6.51 -2.07 5.46
C GLY A 205 -5.96 -2.50 4.12
N ALA A 206 -6.74 -2.38 3.06
CA ALA A 206 -6.30 -2.72 1.70
C ALA A 206 -6.95 -1.83 0.66
N GLU A 207 -6.20 -1.56 -0.41
CA GLU A 207 -6.72 -0.91 -1.61
C GLU A 207 -7.10 -1.97 -2.64
N CYS A 208 -8.31 -1.90 -3.17
CA CYS A 208 -8.83 -2.82 -4.17
C CYS A 208 -9.30 -2.05 -5.40
N VAL A 209 -9.06 -2.57 -6.60
CA VAL A 209 -9.55 -1.98 -7.85
C VAL A 209 -10.93 -2.53 -8.20
N ASN A 210 -11.85 -1.64 -8.56
CA ASN A 210 -13.18 -2.02 -9.01
C ASN A 210 -13.14 -2.57 -10.45
N SER A 211 -13.60 -3.80 -10.66
CA SER A 211 -13.64 -4.44 -11.97
C SER A 211 -14.54 -3.70 -12.98
N ALA A 212 -15.57 -2.98 -12.54
CA ALA A 212 -16.40 -2.17 -13.42
C ALA A 212 -15.65 -1.00 -14.06
N THR A 213 -14.62 -0.51 -13.39
CA THR A 213 -13.88 0.70 -13.80
C THR A 213 -12.91 0.44 -14.94
N THR A 214 -12.28 -0.73 -14.97
CA THR A 214 -11.31 -1.06 -16.00
C THR A 214 -11.93 -1.17 -17.38
N SER A 215 -13.24 -1.38 -17.45
CA SER A 215 -14.04 -1.35 -18.69
C SER A 215 -14.45 0.06 -19.10
N SER A 216 -14.17 1.08 -18.28
CA SER A 216 -14.53 2.47 -18.58
C SER A 216 -13.65 3.01 -19.71
N PRO A 217 -14.23 3.65 -20.76
CA PRO A 217 -13.45 4.29 -21.82
C PRO A 217 -12.55 5.42 -21.32
N PHE A 218 -12.76 5.95 -20.12
CA PHE A 218 -11.90 6.95 -19.49
C PHE A 218 -10.67 6.32 -18.80
N VAL A 219 -10.80 5.08 -18.32
CA VAL A 219 -9.73 4.37 -17.59
C VAL A 219 -8.90 3.50 -18.52
N ALA A 220 -9.49 2.93 -19.58
CA ALA A 220 -8.81 2.02 -20.49
C ALA A 220 -7.49 2.59 -21.06
N PRO A 221 -7.41 3.85 -21.54
CA PRO A 221 -6.14 4.40 -22.04
C PRO A 221 -5.05 4.49 -20.96
N PHE A 222 -5.43 4.70 -19.71
CA PHE A 222 -4.48 4.71 -18.60
C PHE A 222 -4.00 3.29 -18.28
N MET A 223 -4.90 2.31 -18.28
CA MET A 223 -4.55 0.89 -18.08
C MET A 223 -3.62 0.38 -19.17
N ASP A 224 -3.88 0.75 -20.44
CA ASP A 224 -3.01 0.42 -21.56
C ASP A 224 -1.61 1.01 -21.36
N ALA A 225 -1.54 2.28 -20.97
CA ALA A 225 -0.27 2.95 -20.71
C ALA A 225 0.50 2.30 -19.53
N LEU A 226 -0.18 1.93 -18.46
CA LEU A 226 0.42 1.18 -17.35
C LEU A 226 0.94 -0.19 -17.80
N SER A 227 0.18 -0.91 -18.61
CA SER A 227 0.57 -2.22 -19.13
C SER A 227 1.84 -2.14 -19.98
N THR A 228 2.00 -1.10 -20.81
CA THR A 228 3.21 -0.91 -21.65
C THR A 228 4.49 -0.73 -20.84
N ILE A 229 4.39 -0.28 -19.60
CA ILE A 229 5.52 -0.08 -18.68
C ILE A 229 5.60 -1.16 -17.59
N GLY A 230 4.82 -2.27 -17.73
CA GLY A 230 4.86 -3.39 -16.79
C GLY A 230 4.13 -3.17 -15.47
N LEU A 231 3.22 -2.20 -15.39
CA LEU A 231 2.40 -1.89 -14.21
C LEU A 231 0.92 -2.24 -14.42
N ALA A 232 0.66 -3.34 -15.13
CA ALA A 232 -0.71 -3.82 -15.34
C ALA A 232 -1.42 -4.11 -14.00
N TRP A 233 -2.69 -3.72 -13.90
CA TRP A 233 -3.54 -4.10 -12.77
C TRP A 233 -4.16 -5.47 -13.08
N ASN A 234 -3.62 -6.50 -12.44
CA ASN A 234 -3.96 -7.88 -12.74
C ASN A 234 -5.10 -8.41 -11.88
N TRP A 235 -5.39 -7.76 -10.75
CA TRP A 235 -6.42 -8.17 -9.81
C TRP A 235 -7.43 -7.05 -9.56
N GLN A 236 -8.71 -7.42 -9.64
CA GLN A 236 -9.84 -6.49 -9.54
C GLN A 236 -11.04 -7.24 -8.97
N ILE A 237 -11.89 -6.53 -8.20
CA ILE A 237 -13.10 -7.09 -7.60
C ILE A 237 -14.29 -6.16 -7.80
N ALA A 238 -15.50 -6.73 -7.88
CA ALA A 238 -16.74 -5.97 -8.00
C ALA A 238 -17.36 -5.65 -6.63
N ASP A 239 -17.21 -6.56 -5.69
CA ASP A 239 -17.79 -6.48 -4.34
C ASP A 239 -16.70 -6.84 -3.31
N PRO A 240 -15.99 -5.83 -2.78
CA PRO A 240 -14.91 -6.06 -1.84
C PRO A 240 -15.42 -6.64 -0.51
N GLU A 241 -16.59 -6.24 -0.03
CA GLU A 241 -17.12 -6.71 1.25
C GLU A 241 -17.43 -8.20 1.19
N HIS A 242 -18.08 -8.65 0.11
CA HIS A 242 -18.37 -10.05 -0.11
C HIS A 242 -17.08 -10.88 -0.26
N TRP A 243 -16.14 -10.41 -1.08
CA TRP A 243 -14.88 -11.11 -1.31
C TRP A 243 -14.07 -11.30 -0.02
N TRP A 244 -13.91 -10.25 0.80
CA TRP A 244 -13.23 -10.34 2.08
C TRP A 244 -13.97 -11.26 3.06
N ALA A 245 -15.32 -11.29 2.99
CA ALA A 245 -16.14 -12.17 3.80
C ALA A 245 -15.88 -13.66 3.54
N GLU A 246 -15.65 -14.04 2.27
CA GLU A 246 -15.28 -15.41 1.89
C GLU A 246 -13.90 -15.80 2.42
N HIS A 247 -13.02 -14.82 2.71
CA HIS A 247 -11.69 -15.02 3.27
C HIS A 247 -11.63 -14.87 4.81
N GLY A 248 -12.78 -14.84 5.48
CA GLY A 248 -12.84 -14.82 6.94
C GLY A 248 -12.79 -13.44 7.57
N TRP A 249 -12.94 -12.36 6.79
CA TRP A 249 -12.88 -11.00 7.28
C TRP A 249 -14.26 -10.32 7.19
N ASP A 250 -14.56 -9.47 8.17
CA ASP A 250 -15.71 -8.58 8.14
C ASP A 250 -15.22 -7.20 7.69
N ALA A 251 -15.51 -6.85 6.45
CA ALA A 251 -14.93 -5.71 5.77
C ALA A 251 -15.98 -4.67 5.40
N ALA A 252 -15.54 -3.42 5.30
CA ALA A 252 -16.31 -2.31 4.76
C ALA A 252 -15.45 -1.50 3.78
N ALA A 253 -16.02 -1.11 2.66
CA ALA A 253 -15.44 -0.16 1.73
C ALA A 253 -15.75 1.27 2.17
N ALA A 254 -14.74 2.14 2.17
CA ALA A 254 -14.93 3.55 2.52
C ALA A 254 -15.62 4.32 1.38
N ASP A 255 -16.60 5.11 1.72
CA ASP A 255 -17.11 6.17 0.84
C ASP A 255 -16.14 7.36 0.92
N LEU A 256 -15.30 7.51 -0.11
CA LEU A 256 -14.33 8.61 -0.19
C LEU A 256 -14.99 9.99 -0.20
N TYR A 257 -16.23 10.08 -0.70
CA TYR A 257 -16.97 11.35 -0.74
C TYR A 257 -17.59 11.73 0.61
N SER A 258 -17.59 10.81 1.59
CA SER A 258 -17.91 11.14 2.98
C SER A 258 -16.74 11.77 3.73
N LEU A 259 -15.52 11.74 3.16
CA LEU A 259 -14.30 12.24 3.78
C LEU A 259 -14.00 13.68 3.32
N PRO A 260 -14.03 14.70 4.21
CA PRO A 260 -13.87 16.10 3.82
C PRO A 260 -12.59 16.38 3.01
N TYR A 261 -11.47 15.78 3.40
CA TYR A 261 -10.19 15.95 2.70
C TYR A 261 -10.18 15.29 1.31
N ALA A 262 -10.92 14.18 1.13
CA ALA A 262 -11.04 13.54 -0.17
C ALA A 262 -11.94 14.36 -1.09
N VAL A 263 -13.06 14.89 -0.58
CA VAL A 263 -13.94 15.81 -1.32
C VAL A 263 -13.15 17.03 -1.80
N GLU A 264 -12.37 17.68 -0.91
CA GLU A 264 -11.56 18.84 -1.27
C GLU A 264 -10.58 18.53 -2.41
N ARG A 265 -9.92 17.38 -2.37
CA ARG A 265 -8.87 17.00 -3.33
C ARG A 265 -9.41 16.43 -4.65
N LEU A 266 -10.48 15.63 -4.60
CA LEU A 266 -10.93 14.84 -5.76
C LEU A 266 -12.08 15.48 -6.54
N THR A 267 -12.93 16.32 -5.90
CA THR A 267 -14.06 16.98 -6.56
C THR A 267 -13.66 17.76 -7.84
N PRO A 268 -12.50 18.45 -7.91
CA PRO A 268 -12.12 19.17 -9.14
C PRO A 268 -12.00 18.26 -10.37
N TYR A 269 -11.79 16.96 -10.20
CA TYR A 269 -11.62 16.00 -11.30
C TYR A 269 -12.92 15.33 -11.73
N LEU A 270 -13.97 15.32 -10.90
CA LEU A 270 -15.24 14.66 -11.19
C LEU A 270 -15.88 15.07 -12.52
N PRO A 271 -15.88 16.36 -12.94
CA PRO A 271 -16.42 16.75 -14.22
C PRO A 271 -15.67 16.16 -15.41
N LEU A 272 -14.41 15.76 -15.20
CA LEU A 272 -13.51 15.25 -16.24
C LEU A 272 -13.54 13.74 -16.38
N ILE A 273 -13.79 13.03 -15.27
CA ILE A 273 -13.70 11.56 -15.21
C ILE A 273 -15.06 10.88 -15.01
N GLY A 274 -16.11 11.66 -14.69
CA GLY A 274 -17.42 11.15 -14.34
C GLY A 274 -17.46 10.43 -12.97
N THR A 275 -18.66 10.20 -12.46
CA THR A 275 -18.86 9.50 -11.18
C THR A 275 -18.36 8.05 -11.20
N ALA A 276 -18.45 7.38 -12.35
CA ALA A 276 -17.98 6.00 -12.50
C ALA A 276 -16.46 5.82 -12.31
N ALA A 277 -15.66 6.84 -12.62
CA ALA A 277 -14.20 6.76 -12.38
C ALA A 277 -13.82 7.08 -10.93
N ALA A 278 -14.70 7.76 -10.22
CA ALA A 278 -14.54 8.01 -8.80
C ALA A 278 -14.76 6.75 -7.93
N GLU A 279 -15.49 5.78 -8.48
CA GLU A 279 -15.72 4.46 -7.87
C GLU A 279 -14.69 3.43 -8.33
N SER A 280 -13.56 3.88 -8.90
CA SER A 280 -12.59 2.97 -9.52
C SER A 280 -11.77 2.17 -8.52
N VAL A 281 -11.70 2.62 -7.30
CA VAL A 281 -10.89 2.02 -6.25
C VAL A 281 -11.66 2.01 -4.95
N PHE A 282 -11.54 0.91 -4.22
CA PHE A 282 -12.07 0.77 -2.88
C PHE A 282 -10.93 0.84 -1.86
N LEU A 283 -11.04 1.74 -0.90
CA LEU A 283 -10.25 1.68 0.33
C LEU A 283 -11.03 0.86 1.35
N THR A 284 -10.60 -0.37 1.57
CA THR A 284 -11.28 -1.31 2.46
C THR A 284 -10.57 -1.44 3.78
N THR A 285 -11.34 -1.57 4.85
CA THR A 285 -10.85 -1.95 6.17
C THR A 285 -11.72 -3.06 6.73
N GLY A 286 -11.15 -3.90 7.59
CA GLY A 286 -11.94 -4.99 8.17
C GLY A 286 -11.29 -5.59 9.40
N THR A 287 -12.05 -6.47 10.05
CA THR A 287 -11.64 -7.25 11.22
C THR A 287 -11.76 -8.73 10.95
N LEU A 288 -10.82 -9.51 11.49
CA LEU A 288 -10.90 -10.96 11.42
C LEU A 288 -12.16 -11.45 12.14
N ARG A 289 -12.97 -12.26 11.46
CA ARG A 289 -14.13 -12.89 12.08
C ARG A 289 -13.69 -13.83 13.20
N GLY A 290 -14.32 -13.69 14.34
CA GLY A 290 -14.12 -14.67 15.42
C GLY A 290 -14.51 -16.05 14.93
N THR A 291 -13.72 -17.07 15.29
CA THR A 291 -14.16 -18.48 15.15
C THR A 291 -15.44 -18.64 15.95
N PRO A 292 -16.53 -19.19 15.37
CA PRO A 292 -17.79 -19.39 16.06
C PRO A 292 -17.68 -20.29 17.28
#